data_361239a0a7ee43ddd86d8390f5e15133
#
_entry.id   361239a0a7ee43ddd86d8390f5e15133
#
_cell.length_a   1.000
_cell.length_b   1.000
_cell.length_c   1.000
_cell.angle_alpha   90.00
_cell.angle_beta   90.00
_cell.angle_gamma   90.00
#
_symmetry.space_group_name_H-M   'P 1'
#
loop_
_entity.id
_entity.type
_entity.pdbx_description
1 polymer ?
#
loop_
_entity_poly.entity_id
_entity_poly.type
_entity_poly.pdbx_seq_one_letter_code
_entity_poly.pdbx_strand_id
1 'polypeptide(L)'
;MHPTVIGIDLGTTNSTVAVVREGELEIIPVRGERTMPSAVGIDPAGKLVIGRAAKNQAISAPENTVLSVKRLMGTDDTVDLGGKSYRPEEISAIILGELKRAAEEHLGHPVGQAVITVPAFFNERQRLATQDAGKLAGLDVLRIINEPTAAALAYGAGQTDASAGQTLLVYDLGGALEFAED
;
A
#
# COMPACT_ATOMS: atom_id res chain seq x y z
N MET A 1 -17.92 -3.49 -20.49
CA MET A 1 -17.68 -3.41 -19.05
C MET A 1 -16.53 -2.42 -18.83
N HIS A 2 -16.69 -1.47 -17.93
CA HIS A 2 -15.56 -0.64 -17.53
C HIS A 2 -14.57 -1.49 -16.74
N PRO A 3 -13.25 -1.28 -16.92
CA PRO A 3 -12.26 -2.00 -16.14
C PRO A 3 -12.44 -1.67 -14.65
N THR A 4 -12.29 -2.68 -13.78
CA THR A 4 -12.35 -2.47 -12.34
C THR A 4 -11.09 -1.76 -11.88
N VAL A 5 -11.28 -0.67 -11.14
CA VAL A 5 -10.19 0.09 -10.50
C VAL A 5 -10.22 -0.18 -9.00
N ILE A 6 -9.09 -0.56 -8.43
CA ILE A 6 -8.95 -0.71 -6.98
C ILE A 6 -8.26 0.50 -6.38
N GLY A 7 -8.64 0.84 -5.14
CA GLY A 7 -7.92 1.81 -4.31
C GLY A 7 -6.95 1.07 -3.38
N ILE A 8 -5.70 1.52 -3.32
CA ILE A 8 -4.69 0.94 -2.44
C ILE A 8 -4.12 2.02 -1.53
N ASP A 9 -4.18 1.79 -0.24
CA ASP A 9 -3.37 2.48 0.74
C ASP A 9 -2.12 1.64 1.01
N LEU A 10 -0.99 2.06 0.43
CA LEU A 10 0.32 1.45 0.66
C LEU A 10 0.96 2.10 1.88
N GLY A 11 0.56 1.69 3.08
CA GLY A 11 1.05 2.28 4.32
C GLY A 11 2.45 1.79 4.73
N THR A 12 3.13 2.56 5.58
CA THR A 12 4.46 2.19 6.13
C THR A 12 4.40 0.90 6.95
N THR A 13 3.36 0.77 7.78
CA THR A 13 3.19 -0.36 8.70
C THR A 13 2.17 -1.37 8.19
N ASN A 14 1.05 -0.89 7.67
CA ASN A 14 -0.03 -1.74 7.16
C ASN A 14 -0.53 -1.17 5.84
N SER A 15 -0.98 -2.05 4.95
CA SER A 15 -1.57 -1.70 3.66
C SER A 15 -3.00 -2.25 3.56
N THR A 16 -3.82 -1.56 2.78
CA THR A 16 -5.24 -1.88 2.59
C THR A 16 -5.60 -1.78 1.12
N VAL A 17 -6.51 -2.62 0.68
CA VAL A 17 -7.10 -2.55 -0.67
C VAL A 17 -8.61 -2.48 -0.59
N ALA A 18 -9.20 -1.66 -1.45
CA ALA A 18 -10.64 -1.45 -1.52
C ALA A 18 -11.13 -1.32 -2.96
N VAL A 19 -12.42 -1.51 -3.15
CA VAL A 19 -13.10 -1.32 -4.43
C VAL A 19 -14.43 -0.59 -4.20
N VAL A 20 -14.92 0.10 -5.21
CA VAL A 20 -16.30 0.61 -5.23
C VAL A 20 -17.13 -0.28 -6.14
N ARG A 21 -18.17 -0.92 -5.60
CA ARG A 21 -19.13 -1.75 -6.32
C ARG A 21 -20.53 -1.20 -6.09
N GLU A 22 -21.26 -0.98 -7.18
CA GLU A 22 -22.65 -0.50 -7.11
C GLU A 22 -22.85 0.79 -6.28
N GLY A 23 -21.78 1.62 -6.22
CA GLY A 23 -21.77 2.85 -5.42
C GLY A 23 -21.33 2.67 -3.95
N GLU A 24 -21.15 1.44 -3.51
CA GLU A 24 -20.71 1.13 -2.14
C GLU A 24 -19.21 0.86 -2.05
N LEU A 25 -18.58 1.40 -1.01
CA LEU A 25 -17.17 1.15 -0.71
C LEU A 25 -17.03 -0.20 0.01
N GLU A 26 -16.23 -1.07 -0.56
CA GLU A 26 -15.90 -2.38 0.00
C GLU A 26 -14.39 -2.48 0.26
N ILE A 27 -14.00 -2.73 1.52
CA ILE A 27 -12.62 -3.07 1.87
C ILE A 27 -12.44 -4.56 1.63
N ILE A 28 -11.49 -4.90 0.76
CA ILE A 28 -11.19 -6.28 0.39
C ILE A 28 -10.29 -6.90 1.47
N PRO A 29 -10.71 -8.01 2.10
CA PRO A 29 -9.89 -8.69 3.08
C PRO A 29 -8.71 -9.39 2.42
N VAL A 30 -7.53 -9.23 2.97
CA VAL A 30 -6.32 -9.95 2.57
C VAL A 30 -6.07 -11.05 3.60
N ARG A 31 -6.19 -12.30 3.19
CA ARG A 31 -6.07 -13.47 4.10
C ARG A 31 -6.99 -13.38 5.32
N GLY A 32 -8.19 -12.84 5.15
CA GLY A 32 -9.21 -12.69 6.20
C GLY A 32 -9.05 -11.46 7.09
N GLU A 33 -8.03 -10.62 6.89
CA GLU A 33 -7.83 -9.38 7.64
C GLU A 33 -8.11 -8.15 6.76
N ARG A 34 -8.72 -7.11 7.33
CA ARG A 34 -9.03 -5.85 6.61
C ARG A 34 -7.79 -5.04 6.26
N THR A 35 -6.69 -5.27 6.97
CA THR A 35 -5.40 -4.62 6.74
C THR A 35 -4.30 -5.68 6.72
N MET A 36 -3.33 -5.55 5.86
CA MET A 36 -2.18 -6.44 5.77
C MET A 36 -0.92 -5.71 6.25
N PRO A 37 -0.11 -6.28 7.14
CA PRO A 37 1.20 -5.72 7.46
C PRO A 37 2.05 -5.52 6.21
N SER A 38 2.67 -4.33 6.07
CA SER A 38 3.58 -3.99 4.98
C SER A 38 4.96 -4.63 5.24
N ALA A 39 4.98 -5.95 5.24
CA ALA A 39 6.13 -6.78 5.58
C ALA A 39 6.35 -7.85 4.51
N VAL A 40 7.63 -8.07 4.16
CA VAL A 40 8.07 -9.09 3.20
C VAL A 40 9.22 -9.85 3.83
N GLY A 41 9.23 -11.16 3.71
CA GLY A 41 10.27 -12.00 4.30
C GLY A 41 10.56 -13.24 3.45
N ILE A 42 11.68 -13.90 3.77
CA ILE A 42 12.01 -15.24 3.30
C ILE A 42 11.99 -16.17 4.53
N ASP A 43 11.16 -17.19 4.47
CA ASP A 43 11.08 -18.16 5.56
C ASP A 43 12.30 -19.14 5.57
N PRO A 44 12.48 -19.94 6.62
CA PRO A 44 13.60 -20.90 6.69
C PRO A 44 13.63 -21.93 5.57
N ALA A 45 12.52 -22.14 4.85
CA ALA A 45 12.44 -23.01 3.68
C ALA A 45 12.83 -22.30 2.38
N GLY A 46 13.21 -21.01 2.45
CA GLY A 46 13.55 -20.19 1.28
C GLY A 46 12.34 -19.65 0.53
N LYS A 47 11.14 -19.73 1.10
CA LYS A 47 9.91 -19.28 0.47
C LYS A 47 9.61 -17.83 0.83
N LEU A 48 9.17 -17.05 -0.16
CA LEU A 48 8.66 -15.69 0.04
C LEU A 48 7.39 -15.71 0.89
N VAL A 49 7.39 -14.93 1.96
CA VAL A 49 6.25 -14.72 2.86
C VAL A 49 5.93 -13.24 2.95
N ILE A 50 4.64 -12.88 3.04
CA ILE A 50 4.17 -11.51 2.98
C ILE A 50 3.14 -11.28 4.09
N GLY A 51 3.05 -10.05 4.57
CA GLY A 51 2.06 -9.64 5.54
C GLY A 51 2.32 -10.21 6.94
N ARG A 52 1.30 -10.81 7.56
CA ARG A 52 1.36 -11.33 8.94
C ARG A 52 2.48 -12.35 9.13
N ALA A 53 2.67 -13.25 8.18
CA ALA A 53 3.70 -14.28 8.28
C ALA A 53 5.11 -13.66 8.32
N ALA A 54 5.39 -12.70 7.43
CA ALA A 54 6.66 -11.96 7.44
C ALA A 54 6.84 -11.13 8.72
N LYS A 55 5.79 -10.44 9.16
CA LYS A 55 5.84 -9.64 10.40
C LYS A 55 6.13 -10.51 11.62
N ASN A 56 5.55 -11.69 11.71
CA ASN A 56 5.76 -12.59 12.87
C ASN A 56 7.18 -13.11 12.95
N GLN A 57 7.86 -13.34 11.82
CA GLN A 57 9.25 -13.79 11.82
C GLN A 57 10.26 -12.66 12.03
N ALA A 58 9.86 -11.39 11.94
CA ALA A 58 10.79 -10.25 12.01
C ALA A 58 11.64 -10.20 13.28
N ILE A 59 11.15 -10.75 14.40
CA ILE A 59 11.90 -10.80 15.67
C ILE A 59 12.96 -11.91 15.63
N SER A 60 12.63 -13.07 15.03
CA SER A 60 13.52 -14.25 15.00
C SER A 60 14.42 -14.30 13.79
N ALA A 61 14.11 -13.62 12.72
CA ALA A 61 14.86 -13.56 11.47
C ALA A 61 14.80 -12.15 10.85
N PRO A 62 15.33 -11.12 11.55
CA PRO A 62 15.32 -9.74 11.08
C PRO A 62 16.08 -9.57 9.76
N GLU A 63 17.19 -10.30 9.57
CA GLU A 63 18.00 -10.28 8.34
C GLU A 63 17.27 -10.86 7.10
N ASN A 64 16.21 -11.63 7.33
CA ASN A 64 15.38 -12.23 6.31
C ASN A 64 13.98 -11.58 6.24
N THR A 65 13.84 -10.36 6.79
CA THR A 65 12.53 -9.68 6.83
C THR A 65 12.70 -8.18 6.62
N VAL A 66 11.96 -7.65 5.67
CA VAL A 66 11.90 -6.21 5.37
C VAL A 66 10.59 -5.65 5.94
N LEU A 67 10.71 -4.65 6.80
CA LEU A 67 9.63 -3.85 7.35
C LEU A 67 9.78 -2.39 6.89
N SER A 68 8.68 -1.64 6.87
CA SER A 68 8.68 -0.18 6.67
C SER A 68 9.42 0.30 5.41
N VAL A 69 9.47 -0.51 4.35
CA VAL A 69 10.19 -0.19 3.11
C VAL A 69 9.76 1.15 2.49
N LYS A 70 8.53 1.61 2.77
CA LYS A 70 8.01 2.90 2.27
C LYS A 70 8.89 4.09 2.64
N ARG A 71 9.64 4.02 3.75
CA ARG A 71 10.57 5.07 4.19
C ARG A 71 11.75 5.26 3.23
N LEU A 72 12.12 4.21 2.50
CA LEU A 72 13.22 4.21 1.54
C LEU A 72 12.77 4.53 0.11
N MET A 73 11.46 4.74 -0.13
CA MET A 73 10.96 5.02 -1.47
C MET A 73 11.60 6.26 -2.07
N GLY A 74 12.06 6.14 -3.32
CA GLY A 74 12.69 7.22 -4.05
C GLY A 74 14.12 7.55 -3.62
N THR A 75 14.74 6.76 -2.75
CA THR A 75 16.18 6.82 -2.45
C THR A 75 16.96 5.88 -3.37
N ASP A 76 18.30 5.98 -3.31
CA ASP A 76 19.20 5.06 -4.01
C ASP A 76 19.60 3.86 -3.12
N ASP A 77 19.03 3.78 -1.92
CA ASP A 77 19.29 2.69 -0.97
C ASP A 77 18.72 1.36 -1.51
N THR A 78 19.32 0.29 -1.03
CA THR A 78 18.82 -1.07 -1.27
C THR A 78 18.54 -1.77 0.04
N VAL A 79 17.69 -2.78 0.01
CA VAL A 79 17.42 -3.66 1.14
C VAL A 79 17.79 -5.09 0.78
N ASP A 80 18.44 -5.78 1.71
CA ASP A 80 18.83 -7.17 1.51
C ASP A 80 17.71 -8.08 2.01
N LEU A 81 17.36 -9.08 1.21
CA LEU A 81 16.36 -10.07 1.53
C LEU A 81 16.73 -11.42 0.91
N GLY A 82 16.93 -12.44 1.75
CA GLY A 82 17.29 -13.78 1.30
C GLY A 82 18.59 -13.83 0.50
N GLY A 83 19.58 -13.01 0.88
CA GLY A 83 20.89 -12.93 0.21
C GLY A 83 20.88 -12.20 -1.14
N LYS A 84 19.82 -11.49 -1.47
CA LYS A 84 19.71 -10.63 -2.66
C LYS A 84 19.39 -9.21 -2.24
N SER A 85 19.93 -8.25 -2.98
CA SER A 85 19.69 -6.83 -2.79
C SER A 85 18.55 -6.37 -3.71
N TYR A 86 17.58 -5.68 -3.15
CA TYR A 86 16.39 -5.17 -3.83
C TYR A 86 16.30 -3.66 -3.67
N ARG A 87 15.76 -3.00 -4.68
CA ARG A 87 15.34 -1.61 -4.54
C ARG A 87 14.02 -1.52 -3.76
N PRO A 88 13.75 -0.40 -3.07
CA PRO A 88 12.51 -0.21 -2.32
C PRO A 88 11.25 -0.43 -3.17
N GLU A 89 11.27 -0.03 -4.44
CA GLU A 89 10.17 -0.23 -5.38
C GLU A 89 9.88 -1.71 -5.64
N GLU A 90 10.91 -2.56 -5.67
CA GLU A 90 10.75 -4.00 -5.90
C GLU A 90 10.10 -4.69 -4.71
N ILE A 91 10.49 -4.34 -3.49
CA ILE A 91 9.84 -4.83 -2.26
C ILE A 91 8.40 -4.32 -2.16
N SER A 92 8.17 -3.04 -2.47
CA SER A 92 6.83 -2.46 -2.50
C SER A 92 5.94 -3.13 -3.55
N ALA A 93 6.50 -3.50 -4.69
CA ALA A 93 5.78 -4.24 -5.73
C ALA A 93 5.33 -5.64 -5.25
N ILE A 94 6.09 -6.30 -4.41
CA ILE A 94 5.68 -7.58 -3.79
C ILE A 94 4.44 -7.38 -2.91
N ILE A 95 4.41 -6.31 -2.10
CA ILE A 95 3.25 -5.96 -1.27
C ILE A 95 2.03 -5.66 -2.14
N LEU A 96 2.21 -4.80 -3.16
CA LEU A 96 1.14 -4.43 -4.11
C LEU A 96 0.62 -5.63 -4.88
N GLY A 97 1.50 -6.56 -5.28
CA GLY A 97 1.13 -7.81 -5.95
C GLY A 97 0.25 -8.71 -5.08
N GLU A 98 0.51 -8.78 -3.77
CA GLU A 98 -0.33 -9.52 -2.84
C GLU A 98 -1.72 -8.87 -2.67
N LEU A 99 -1.79 -7.54 -2.58
CA LEU A 99 -3.05 -6.81 -2.52
C LEU A 99 -3.87 -6.99 -3.81
N LYS A 100 -3.21 -6.91 -4.97
CA LYS A 100 -3.82 -7.19 -6.28
C LYS A 100 -4.38 -8.61 -6.33
N ARG A 101 -3.58 -9.61 -5.94
CA ARG A 101 -4.01 -11.01 -5.92
C ARG A 101 -5.24 -11.22 -5.04
N ALA A 102 -5.26 -10.61 -3.85
CA ALA A 102 -6.42 -10.66 -2.96
C ALA A 102 -7.65 -10.02 -3.59
N ALA A 103 -7.48 -8.91 -4.29
CA ALA A 103 -8.56 -8.25 -5.02
C ALA A 103 -9.10 -9.13 -6.16
N GLU A 104 -8.24 -9.74 -6.94
CA GLU A 104 -8.62 -10.65 -8.03
C GLU A 104 -9.37 -11.89 -7.51
N GLU A 105 -8.90 -12.48 -6.41
CA GLU A 105 -9.58 -13.61 -5.75
C GLU A 105 -10.97 -13.22 -5.23
N HIS A 106 -11.07 -12.06 -4.58
CA HIS A 106 -12.33 -11.56 -4.03
C HIS A 106 -13.35 -11.21 -5.12
N LEU A 107 -12.89 -10.61 -6.21
CA LEU A 107 -13.74 -10.14 -7.31
C LEU A 107 -14.05 -11.23 -8.34
N GLY A 108 -13.26 -12.30 -8.39
CA GLY A 108 -13.41 -13.39 -9.34
C GLY A 108 -12.97 -13.06 -10.77
N HIS A 109 -12.24 -11.98 -10.97
CA HIS A 109 -11.72 -11.57 -12.29
C HIS A 109 -10.40 -10.79 -12.16
N PRO A 110 -9.59 -10.69 -13.24
CA PRO A 110 -8.35 -9.92 -13.24
C PRO A 110 -8.58 -8.44 -12.95
N VAL A 111 -7.63 -7.82 -12.23
CA VAL A 111 -7.59 -6.39 -11.91
C VAL A 111 -6.29 -5.79 -12.46
N GLY A 112 -6.43 -4.83 -13.37
CA GLY A 112 -5.28 -4.20 -14.02
C GLY A 112 -5.05 -2.75 -13.62
N GLN A 113 -6.01 -2.10 -12.93
CA GLN A 113 -5.94 -0.66 -12.67
C GLN A 113 -6.04 -0.33 -11.18
N ALA A 114 -5.26 0.65 -10.73
CA ALA A 114 -5.26 1.10 -9.35
C ALA A 114 -5.11 2.61 -9.21
N VAL A 115 -5.63 3.12 -8.08
CA VAL A 115 -5.27 4.40 -7.48
C VAL A 115 -4.52 4.10 -6.20
N ILE A 116 -3.34 4.69 -6.00
CA ILE A 116 -2.50 4.43 -4.83
C ILE A 116 -2.33 5.71 -4.03
N THR A 117 -2.42 5.64 -2.70
CA THR A 117 -2.21 6.79 -1.82
C THR A 117 -0.75 6.89 -1.36
N VAL A 118 -0.31 8.14 -1.15
CA VAL A 118 1.01 8.47 -0.61
C VAL A 118 0.90 9.60 0.41
N PRO A 119 1.85 9.72 1.35
CA PRO A 119 1.91 10.85 2.25
C PRO A 119 1.95 12.20 1.51
N ALA A 120 1.33 13.23 2.08
CA ALA A 120 1.28 14.55 1.45
C ALA A 120 2.67 15.18 1.23
N PHE A 121 3.64 14.84 2.08
CA PHE A 121 5.02 15.33 2.01
C PHE A 121 5.92 14.57 1.01
N PHE A 122 5.42 13.50 0.37
CA PHE A 122 6.21 12.79 -0.65
C PHE A 122 6.58 13.73 -1.80
N ASN A 123 7.87 13.78 -2.10
CA ASN A 123 8.40 14.50 -3.25
C ASN A 123 8.14 13.71 -4.56
N GLU A 124 8.48 14.33 -5.70
CA GLU A 124 8.24 13.72 -7.02
C GLU A 124 8.96 12.39 -7.21
N ARG A 125 10.20 12.25 -6.72
CA ARG A 125 10.96 10.99 -6.78
C ARG A 125 10.26 9.84 -6.06
N GLN A 126 9.72 10.12 -4.88
CA GLN A 126 8.98 9.14 -4.08
C GLN A 126 7.65 8.75 -4.73
N ARG A 127 6.97 9.71 -5.36
CA ARG A 127 5.73 9.44 -6.13
C ARG A 127 6.00 8.59 -7.35
N LEU A 128 7.04 8.90 -8.12
CA LEU A 128 7.46 8.09 -9.27
C LEU A 128 7.86 6.67 -8.85
N ALA A 129 8.63 6.53 -7.77
CA ALA A 129 8.99 5.23 -7.21
C ALA A 129 7.75 4.40 -6.81
N THR A 130 6.72 5.04 -6.23
CA THR A 130 5.45 4.39 -5.91
C THR A 130 4.70 3.95 -7.17
N GLN A 131 4.70 4.78 -8.21
CA GLN A 131 4.11 4.43 -9.50
C GLN A 131 4.83 3.25 -10.16
N ASP A 132 6.16 3.24 -10.10
CA ASP A 132 6.98 2.17 -10.65
C ASP A 132 6.79 0.84 -9.88
N ALA A 133 6.65 0.90 -8.55
CA ALA A 133 6.25 -0.26 -7.77
C ALA A 133 4.90 -0.83 -8.23
N GLY A 134 3.92 0.02 -8.53
CA GLY A 134 2.63 -0.40 -9.09
C GLY A 134 2.78 -1.10 -10.44
N LYS A 135 3.58 -0.54 -11.34
CA LYS A 135 3.87 -1.16 -12.66
C LYS A 135 4.56 -2.51 -12.50
N LEU A 136 5.55 -2.63 -11.60
CA LEU A 136 6.22 -3.89 -11.31
C LEU A 136 5.26 -4.95 -10.76
N ALA A 137 4.22 -4.54 -10.01
CA ALA A 137 3.13 -5.41 -9.56
C ALA A 137 2.12 -5.76 -10.66
N GLY A 138 2.29 -5.24 -11.87
CA GLY A 138 1.36 -5.44 -13.00
C GLY A 138 0.07 -4.63 -12.86
N LEU A 139 0.15 -3.44 -12.26
CA LEU A 139 -0.94 -2.47 -12.14
C LEU A 139 -0.67 -1.25 -13.02
N ASP A 140 -1.67 -0.84 -13.80
CA ASP A 140 -1.72 0.48 -14.40
C ASP A 140 -2.17 1.49 -13.33
N VAL A 141 -1.24 2.30 -12.83
CA VAL A 141 -1.49 3.27 -11.77
C VAL A 141 -2.09 4.53 -12.37
N LEU A 142 -3.40 4.63 -12.32
CA LEU A 142 -4.15 5.74 -12.90
C LEU A 142 -3.85 7.08 -12.21
N ARG A 143 -3.68 7.05 -10.89
CA ARG A 143 -3.36 8.23 -10.08
C ARG A 143 -2.60 7.86 -8.82
N ILE A 144 -1.74 8.78 -8.40
CA ILE A 144 -1.18 8.85 -7.04
C ILE A 144 -1.90 10.01 -6.33
N ILE A 145 -2.51 9.74 -5.17
CA ILE A 145 -3.29 10.71 -4.40
C ILE A 145 -2.68 10.85 -3.01
N ASN A 146 -2.70 12.04 -2.43
CA ASN A 146 -2.26 12.23 -1.04
C ASN A 146 -3.23 11.55 -0.07
N GLU A 147 -2.71 10.87 0.95
CA GLU A 147 -3.47 10.19 2.00
C GLU A 147 -4.53 11.11 2.65
N PRO A 148 -4.18 12.33 3.11
CA PRO A 148 -5.19 13.23 3.69
C PRO A 148 -6.23 13.69 2.66
N THR A 149 -5.86 13.84 1.40
CA THR A 149 -6.81 14.17 0.32
C THR A 149 -7.79 13.02 0.08
N ALA A 150 -7.30 11.78 0.05
CA ALA A 150 -8.15 10.61 -0.10
C ALA A 150 -9.14 10.45 1.07
N ALA A 151 -8.68 10.69 2.32
CA ALA A 151 -9.53 10.67 3.49
C ALA A 151 -10.62 11.75 3.45
N ALA A 152 -10.28 12.98 3.03
CA ALA A 152 -11.25 14.07 2.86
C ALA A 152 -12.29 13.75 1.79
N LEU A 153 -11.87 13.18 0.65
CA LEU A 153 -12.79 12.76 -0.42
C LEU A 153 -13.72 11.63 0.05
N ALA A 154 -13.20 10.64 0.78
CA ALA A 154 -14.01 9.55 1.31
C ALA A 154 -15.05 10.05 2.32
N TYR A 155 -14.70 11.02 3.18
CA TYR A 155 -15.64 11.66 4.09
C TYR A 155 -16.72 12.45 3.35
N GLY A 156 -16.34 13.24 2.33
CA GLY A 156 -17.27 14.04 1.52
C GLY A 156 -18.23 13.19 0.68
N ALA A 157 -17.79 12.05 0.18
CA ALA A 157 -18.62 11.14 -0.62
C ALA A 157 -19.78 10.53 0.18
N GLY A 158 -19.68 10.45 1.50
CA GLY A 158 -20.75 9.98 2.40
C GLY A 158 -21.77 11.06 2.79
N GLN A 159 -21.57 12.32 2.39
CA GLN A 159 -22.45 13.42 2.78
C GLN A 159 -23.34 13.87 1.62
N THR A 160 -24.65 13.74 1.78
CA THR A 160 -25.65 14.13 0.78
C THR A 160 -25.99 15.63 0.78
N ASP A 161 -25.54 16.40 1.77
CA ASP A 161 -25.81 17.84 1.91
C ASP A 161 -24.58 18.70 1.52
N ALA A 162 -24.41 18.92 0.24
CA ALA A 162 -23.34 19.76 -0.33
C ALA A 162 -23.63 21.28 -0.30
N SER A 163 -24.64 21.74 0.45
CA SER A 163 -25.16 23.12 0.38
C SER A 163 -24.39 24.16 1.23
N ALA A 164 -23.52 23.74 2.13
CA ALA A 164 -22.65 24.64 2.90
C ALA A 164 -21.19 24.27 2.68
N GLY A 165 -20.37 25.24 2.29
CA GLY A 165 -18.91 25.05 2.24
C GLY A 165 -18.41 24.59 3.61
N GLN A 166 -17.96 23.36 3.72
CA GLN A 166 -17.40 22.80 4.95
C GLN A 166 -15.88 22.82 4.89
N THR A 167 -15.25 23.23 5.98
CA THR A 167 -13.80 23.10 6.14
C THR A 167 -13.53 21.81 6.88
N LEU A 168 -12.75 20.91 6.26
CA LEU A 168 -12.33 19.65 6.86
C LEU A 168 -10.87 19.76 7.30
N LEU A 169 -10.60 19.37 8.56
CA LEU A 169 -9.25 19.11 9.05
C LEU A 169 -9.04 17.61 9.09
N VAL A 170 -8.09 17.12 8.30
CA VAL A 170 -7.66 15.72 8.34
C VAL A 170 -6.39 15.65 9.16
N TYR A 171 -6.45 14.88 10.24
CA TYR A 171 -5.30 14.60 11.10
C TYR A 171 -4.92 13.13 10.94
N ASP A 172 -3.75 12.86 10.36
CA ASP A 172 -3.21 11.53 10.15
C ASP A 172 -1.89 11.39 10.91
N LEU A 173 -1.90 10.54 11.96
CA LEU A 173 -0.74 10.18 12.76
C LEU A 173 -0.48 8.67 12.58
N GLY A 174 0.43 8.34 11.69
CA GLY A 174 0.77 6.95 11.36
C GLY A 174 2.23 6.60 11.61
N GLY A 175 2.62 5.37 11.30
CA GLY A 175 3.98 4.85 11.48
C GLY A 175 5.07 5.53 10.62
N ALA A 176 4.73 6.52 9.81
CA ALA A 176 5.69 7.33 9.05
C ALA A 176 6.35 8.44 9.89
N LEU A 177 5.81 8.74 11.08
CA LEU A 177 6.26 9.81 11.97
C LEU A 177 7.09 9.27 13.15
N GLU A 178 8.00 8.33 12.94
CA GLU A 178 9.08 8.15 13.90
C GLU A 178 10.09 9.28 13.66
N PHE A 179 10.22 10.15 14.66
CA PHE A 179 11.26 11.15 14.69
C PHE A 179 12.61 10.43 14.64
N ALA A 180 13.50 10.84 13.73
CA ALA A 180 14.90 10.52 13.86
C ALA A 180 15.36 11.15 15.18
N GLU A 181 15.66 10.35 16.16
CA GLU A 181 16.47 10.80 17.29
C GLU A 181 17.89 11.02 16.76
N ASP A 182 18.39 12.26 16.93
CA ASP A 182 19.76 12.67 16.60
C ASP A 182 20.81 11.86 17.40
#